data_59af155000303bb0499fdc8bebb71ca6
#
_entry.id   59af155000303bb0499fdc8bebb71ca6
#
_cell.length_a   1.000
_cell.length_b   1.000
_cell.length_c   1.000
_cell.angle_alpha   90.00
_cell.angle_beta   90.00
_cell.angle_gamma   90.00
#
_symmetry.space_group_name_H-M   'P 1'
#
loop_
_entity.id
_entity.type
_entity.pdbx_description
1 polymer ?
#
loop_
_entity_poly.entity_id
_entity_poly.type
_entity_poly.pdbx_seq_one_letter_code
_entity_poly.pdbx_strand_id
1 'polypeptide(L)'
;MKALVSIITVNYNGLRDTCEMIDSFRNHETYPHYEIIVVDNGSRLPEAEEIQERYRGNLVPDGSLSGSPASDNPASFPPVKVVRNINNGFAGGNNAGLKAAGGDYLFFINNDTLIKEPVLDALVRRMECDPQRNGGVSPMLKFAACPDILQYAGFTPLSSLTLRNASIGFMQQDGPRFRTPCETASLHGAAMMVSRQALQDAGPMTEIYFLFYEELDWSAQLRKAGYRLWYEPAAIVYHKESMTAKRGSPMREFYLSRARVLFARRNLQG
;
A
#
# COMPACT_ATOMS: atom_id res chain seq x y z
N MET A 1 16.91 11.22 -14.52
CA MET A 1 15.53 11.65 -14.13
C MET A 1 15.18 10.91 -12.87
N LYS A 2 14.40 11.50 -11.94
CA LYS A 2 13.88 10.77 -10.78
C LYS A 2 12.90 9.69 -11.25
N ALA A 3 12.88 8.53 -10.60
CA ALA A 3 11.98 7.43 -10.91
C ALA A 3 10.50 7.84 -10.78
N LEU A 4 9.62 7.30 -11.59
CA LEU A 4 8.17 7.51 -11.45
C LEU A 4 7.62 6.62 -10.33
N VAL A 5 6.81 7.18 -9.44
CA VAL A 5 6.09 6.46 -8.40
C VAL A 5 4.59 6.43 -8.72
N SER A 6 4.01 5.24 -8.84
CA SER A 6 2.56 5.08 -8.91
C SER A 6 2.01 4.83 -7.50
N ILE A 7 1.24 5.76 -6.97
CA ILE A 7 0.48 5.61 -5.73
C ILE A 7 -0.83 4.91 -6.08
N ILE A 8 -1.07 3.74 -5.49
CA ILE A 8 -2.25 2.91 -5.75
C ILE A 8 -3.06 2.81 -4.47
N THR A 9 -4.32 3.21 -4.51
CA THR A 9 -5.24 3.11 -3.39
C THR A 9 -6.57 2.48 -3.81
N VAL A 10 -7.18 1.72 -2.90
CA VAL A 10 -8.46 1.06 -3.12
C VAL A 10 -9.55 1.77 -2.32
N ASN A 11 -10.56 2.25 -3.03
CA ASN A 11 -11.76 2.84 -2.46
C ASN A 11 -12.89 1.80 -2.45
N TYR A 12 -13.59 1.68 -1.34
CA TYR A 12 -14.83 0.90 -1.21
C TYR A 12 -15.76 1.53 -0.18
N ASN A 13 -16.76 2.27 -0.64
CA ASN A 13 -17.67 3.08 0.21
C ASN A 13 -16.90 3.99 1.17
N GLY A 14 -15.81 4.60 0.69
CA GLY A 14 -14.87 5.36 1.49
C GLY A 14 -14.47 6.70 0.88
N LEU A 15 -15.35 7.32 0.08
CA LEU A 15 -15.11 8.55 -0.65
C LEU A 15 -14.40 9.63 0.18
N ARG A 16 -14.88 9.88 1.38
CA ARG A 16 -14.33 10.91 2.26
C ARG A 16 -12.86 10.62 2.61
N ASP A 17 -12.57 9.40 3.04
CA ASP A 17 -11.21 8.99 3.42
C ASP A 17 -10.28 9.04 2.20
N THR A 18 -10.75 8.57 1.05
CA THR A 18 -10.00 8.63 -0.22
C THR A 18 -9.66 10.06 -0.60
N CYS A 19 -10.63 10.99 -0.52
CA CYS A 19 -10.38 12.40 -0.80
C CYS A 19 -9.39 13.02 0.21
N GLU A 20 -9.53 12.75 1.50
CA GLU A 20 -8.61 13.24 2.52
C GLU A 20 -7.19 12.71 2.31
N MET A 21 -7.03 11.45 1.88
CA MET A 21 -5.74 10.87 1.52
C MET A 21 -5.12 11.60 0.32
N ILE A 22 -5.85 11.76 -0.78
CA ILE A 22 -5.35 12.47 -1.98
C ILE A 22 -4.97 13.91 -1.63
N ASP A 23 -5.81 14.62 -0.90
CA ASP A 23 -5.56 16.00 -0.48
C ASP A 23 -4.32 16.10 0.43
N SER A 24 -4.03 15.08 1.25
CA SER A 24 -2.82 15.05 2.06
C SER A 24 -1.56 14.97 1.20
N PHE A 25 -1.55 14.17 0.12
CA PHE A 25 -0.45 14.15 -0.84
C PHE A 25 -0.31 15.48 -1.57
N ARG A 26 -1.42 16.10 -2.00
CA ARG A 26 -1.40 17.42 -2.65
C ARG A 26 -0.73 18.49 -1.79
N ASN A 27 -0.96 18.42 -0.48
CA ASN A 27 -0.54 19.46 0.45
C ASN A 27 0.88 19.24 1.00
N HIS A 28 1.36 18.00 1.04
CA HIS A 28 2.58 17.67 1.77
C HIS A 28 3.65 16.96 0.94
N GLU A 29 3.30 16.30 -0.17
CA GLU A 29 4.31 15.60 -0.96
C GLU A 29 5.07 16.57 -1.89
N THR A 30 6.39 16.42 -1.93
CA THR A 30 7.30 17.26 -2.74
C THR A 30 8.08 16.47 -3.80
N TYR A 31 7.88 15.14 -3.83
CA TYR A 31 8.49 14.31 -4.88
C TYR A 31 7.91 14.66 -6.25
N PRO A 32 8.76 15.00 -7.25
CA PRO A 32 8.25 15.64 -8.48
C PRO A 32 7.59 14.67 -9.47
N HIS A 33 7.85 13.36 -9.37
CA HIS A 33 7.46 12.37 -10.37
C HIS A 33 6.58 11.29 -9.73
N TYR A 34 5.29 11.56 -9.56
CA TYR A 34 4.33 10.53 -9.14
C TYR A 34 2.97 10.70 -9.82
N GLU A 35 2.20 9.65 -9.83
CA GLU A 35 0.79 9.61 -10.24
C GLU A 35 -0.04 8.97 -9.13
N ILE A 36 -1.33 9.25 -9.09
CA ILE A 36 -2.27 8.63 -8.14
C ILE A 36 -3.30 7.82 -8.92
N ILE A 37 -3.47 6.56 -8.52
CA ILE A 37 -4.43 5.63 -9.08
C ILE A 37 -5.39 5.22 -7.98
N VAL A 38 -6.65 5.60 -8.14
CA VAL A 38 -7.74 5.24 -7.24
C VAL A 38 -8.54 4.13 -7.89
N VAL A 39 -8.64 3.00 -7.22
CA VAL A 39 -9.50 1.89 -7.67
C VAL A 39 -10.80 1.95 -6.88
N ASP A 40 -11.89 2.32 -7.53
CA ASP A 40 -13.21 2.12 -6.94
C ASP A 40 -13.61 0.65 -7.05
N ASN A 41 -13.53 -0.05 -5.93
CA ASN A 41 -13.69 -1.50 -5.85
C ASN A 41 -15.15 -1.91 -5.66
N GLY A 42 -16.04 -1.31 -6.45
CA GLY A 42 -17.47 -1.62 -6.45
C GLY A 42 -18.24 -0.93 -5.33
N SER A 43 -18.01 0.36 -5.11
CA SER A 43 -18.78 1.18 -4.17
C SER A 43 -20.27 1.21 -4.54
N ARG A 44 -21.13 1.36 -3.55
CA ARG A 44 -22.59 1.38 -3.72
C ARG A 44 -23.11 2.69 -4.33
N LEU A 45 -22.41 3.78 -4.07
CA LEU A 45 -22.66 5.12 -4.61
C LEU A 45 -21.68 5.39 -5.75
N PRO A 46 -21.92 6.38 -6.61
CA PRO A 46 -21.06 6.70 -7.75
C PRO A 46 -19.77 7.43 -7.33
N GLU A 47 -19.02 6.82 -6.39
CA GLU A 47 -17.82 7.44 -5.79
C GLU A 47 -16.69 7.61 -6.81
N ALA A 48 -16.62 6.73 -7.82
CA ALA A 48 -15.64 6.86 -8.89
C ALA A 48 -15.82 8.17 -9.68
N GLU A 49 -17.07 8.51 -10.01
CA GLU A 49 -17.41 9.75 -10.72
C GLU A 49 -17.13 10.97 -9.88
N GLU A 50 -17.47 10.92 -8.59
CA GLU A 50 -17.24 12.05 -7.66
C GLU A 50 -15.74 12.31 -7.48
N ILE A 51 -14.92 11.26 -7.34
CA ILE A 51 -13.46 11.40 -7.27
C ILE A 51 -12.92 11.96 -8.57
N GLN A 52 -13.39 11.47 -9.71
CA GLN A 52 -12.95 11.94 -11.00
C GLN A 52 -13.29 13.42 -11.22
N GLU A 53 -14.51 13.84 -10.94
CA GLU A 53 -14.94 15.22 -11.07
C GLU A 53 -14.11 16.13 -10.15
N ARG A 54 -13.94 15.75 -8.90
CA ARG A 54 -13.18 16.52 -7.90
C ARG A 54 -11.74 16.73 -8.29
N TYR A 55 -11.07 15.71 -8.83
CA TYR A 55 -9.64 15.76 -9.17
C TYR A 55 -9.38 15.89 -10.67
N ARG A 56 -10.43 16.03 -11.50
CA ARG A 56 -10.37 16.07 -12.97
C ARG A 56 -9.52 14.92 -13.53
N GLY A 57 -9.65 13.74 -12.92
CA GLY A 57 -8.96 12.52 -13.31
C GLY A 57 -9.52 11.95 -14.62
N ASN A 58 -8.70 11.18 -15.34
CA ASN A 58 -9.16 10.39 -16.48
C ASN A 58 -9.78 9.08 -15.99
N LEU A 59 -11.07 8.84 -16.28
CA LEU A 59 -11.67 7.51 -16.12
C LEU A 59 -11.00 6.56 -17.10
N VAL A 60 -10.43 5.47 -16.57
CA VAL A 60 -9.96 4.36 -17.39
C VAL A 60 -11.08 3.32 -17.36
N PRO A 61 -11.79 3.09 -18.49
CA PRO A 61 -12.71 1.99 -18.59
C PRO A 61 -11.93 0.67 -18.45
N ASP A 62 -12.55 -0.28 -17.77
CA ASP A 62 -12.11 -1.65 -17.51
C ASP A 62 -10.96 -2.14 -18.42
N GLY A 63 -9.72 -2.07 -17.91
CA GLY A 63 -8.55 -2.75 -18.47
C GLY A 63 -7.89 -2.17 -19.73
N SER A 64 -8.32 -1.04 -20.28
CA SER A 64 -7.66 -0.45 -21.43
C SER A 64 -6.64 0.63 -21.04
N LEU A 65 -5.37 0.42 -21.36
CA LEU A 65 -4.29 1.38 -21.23
C LEU A 65 -4.46 2.52 -22.26
N SER A 66 -5.03 3.64 -21.87
CA SER A 66 -4.87 4.89 -22.62
C SER A 66 -3.92 5.80 -21.87
N GLY A 67 -2.62 5.60 -22.10
CA GLY A 67 -1.58 6.49 -21.61
C GLY A 67 -1.56 7.78 -22.42
N SER A 68 -2.07 8.86 -21.85
CA SER A 68 -1.60 10.18 -22.25
C SER A 68 -0.43 10.55 -21.34
N PRO A 69 0.69 11.06 -21.89
CA PRO A 69 1.84 11.44 -21.07
C PRO A 69 1.44 12.56 -20.09
N ALA A 70 1.98 12.47 -18.87
CA ALA A 70 1.89 13.55 -17.89
C ALA A 70 2.30 14.88 -18.53
N SER A 71 1.53 15.95 -18.29
CA SER A 71 1.91 17.27 -18.77
C SER A 71 3.23 17.69 -18.11
N ASP A 72 4.20 18.13 -18.92
CA ASP A 72 5.52 18.59 -18.48
C ASP A 72 5.49 19.91 -17.68
N ASN A 73 4.34 20.29 -17.12
CA ASN A 73 4.21 21.49 -16.30
C ASN A 73 4.41 21.15 -14.81
N PRO A 74 5.56 21.51 -14.19
CA PRO A 74 5.88 21.21 -12.80
C PRO A 74 4.97 21.91 -11.78
N ALA A 75 4.06 22.79 -12.21
CA ALA A 75 3.10 23.48 -11.37
C ALA A 75 1.73 22.79 -11.29
N SER A 76 1.51 21.71 -12.03
CA SER A 76 0.23 20.97 -12.01
C SER A 76 0.30 19.79 -11.05
N PHE A 77 -0.73 19.64 -10.23
CA PHE A 77 -0.91 18.45 -9.40
C PHE A 77 -0.86 17.18 -10.28
N PRO A 78 -0.19 16.11 -9.84
CA PRO A 78 -0.07 14.89 -10.63
C PRO A 78 -1.46 14.33 -10.99
N PRO A 79 -1.59 13.69 -12.15
CA PRO A 79 -2.86 13.17 -12.62
C PRO A 79 -3.40 12.11 -11.67
N VAL A 80 -4.69 12.21 -11.35
CA VAL A 80 -5.44 11.17 -10.64
C VAL A 80 -6.17 10.33 -11.67
N LYS A 81 -5.83 9.04 -11.73
CA LYS A 81 -6.53 8.05 -12.55
C LYS A 81 -7.56 7.33 -11.69
N VAL A 82 -8.77 7.18 -12.17
CA VAL A 82 -9.81 6.42 -11.48
C VAL A 82 -10.12 5.14 -12.28
N VAL A 83 -9.98 4.00 -11.63
CA VAL A 83 -10.24 2.66 -12.20
C VAL A 83 -11.48 2.08 -11.53
N ARG A 84 -12.46 1.65 -12.31
CA ARG A 84 -13.60 0.89 -11.78
C ARG A 84 -13.28 -0.57 -11.73
N ASN A 85 -13.64 -1.21 -10.64
CA ASN A 85 -13.47 -2.64 -10.44
C ASN A 85 -14.69 -3.24 -9.74
N ILE A 86 -14.84 -4.54 -9.81
CA ILE A 86 -15.82 -5.30 -9.02
C ILE A 86 -15.13 -5.71 -7.72
N ASN A 87 -15.82 -5.61 -6.56
CA ASN A 87 -15.21 -5.96 -5.28
C ASN A 87 -14.77 -7.43 -5.24
N ASN A 88 -13.50 -7.64 -5.53
CA ASN A 88 -12.80 -8.92 -5.45
C ASN A 88 -11.76 -8.97 -4.30
N GLY A 89 -11.95 -8.11 -3.27
CA GLY A 89 -11.09 -8.05 -2.09
C GLY A 89 -9.93 -7.08 -2.22
N PHE A 90 -9.07 -7.08 -1.21
CA PHE A 90 -7.93 -6.15 -1.13
C PHE A 90 -6.90 -6.37 -2.25
N ALA A 91 -6.47 -7.62 -2.42
CA ALA A 91 -5.50 -7.97 -3.47
C ALA A 91 -6.04 -7.66 -4.87
N GLY A 92 -7.27 -8.03 -5.15
CA GLY A 92 -7.87 -7.79 -6.46
C GLY A 92 -8.03 -6.32 -6.80
N GLY A 93 -8.44 -5.49 -5.83
CA GLY A 93 -8.48 -4.04 -5.99
C GLY A 93 -7.10 -3.46 -6.30
N ASN A 94 -6.06 -3.83 -5.52
CA ASN A 94 -4.69 -3.37 -5.77
C ASN A 94 -4.15 -3.85 -7.12
N ASN A 95 -4.42 -5.09 -7.52
CA ASN A 95 -4.02 -5.63 -8.83
C ASN A 95 -4.73 -4.92 -9.99
N ALA A 96 -5.97 -4.47 -9.82
CA ALA A 96 -6.65 -3.65 -10.82
C ALA A 96 -5.95 -2.30 -11.00
N GLY A 97 -5.56 -1.64 -9.90
CA GLY A 97 -4.77 -0.39 -9.95
C GLY A 97 -3.40 -0.59 -10.57
N LEU A 98 -2.75 -1.73 -10.29
CA LEU A 98 -1.47 -2.08 -10.84
C LEU A 98 -1.45 -2.10 -12.38
N LYS A 99 -2.54 -2.53 -13.03
CA LYS A 99 -2.65 -2.55 -14.51
C LYS A 99 -2.62 -1.14 -15.12
N ALA A 100 -3.04 -0.12 -14.38
CA ALA A 100 -3.04 1.27 -14.81
C ALA A 100 -1.76 2.03 -14.43
N ALA A 101 -0.87 1.40 -13.65
CA ALA A 101 0.33 2.00 -13.10
C ALA A 101 1.49 2.01 -14.10
N GLY A 102 2.10 3.19 -14.31
CA GLY A 102 3.28 3.38 -15.17
C GLY A 102 4.61 3.44 -14.41
N GLY A 103 4.59 3.57 -13.07
CA GLY A 103 5.77 3.86 -12.25
C GLY A 103 6.80 2.74 -12.16
N ASP A 104 8.05 3.14 -11.91
CA ASP A 104 9.15 2.24 -11.58
C ASP A 104 9.00 1.66 -10.17
N TYR A 105 8.38 2.43 -9.30
CA TYR A 105 7.97 2.05 -7.95
C TYR A 105 6.46 2.14 -7.79
N LEU A 106 5.90 1.17 -7.10
CA LEU A 106 4.47 0.98 -6.89
C LEU A 106 4.19 1.13 -5.39
N PHE A 107 3.56 2.24 -5.00
CA PHE A 107 3.25 2.54 -3.61
C PHE A 107 1.79 2.24 -3.33
N PHE A 108 1.53 1.07 -2.78
CA PHE A 108 0.20 0.64 -2.32
C PHE A 108 -0.08 1.28 -0.97
N ILE A 109 -1.17 2.01 -0.87
CA ILE A 109 -1.53 2.74 0.36
C ILE A 109 -3.05 2.69 0.58
N ASN A 110 -3.47 2.44 1.81
CA ASN A 110 -4.89 2.45 2.15
C ASN A 110 -5.49 3.85 2.01
N ASN A 111 -6.74 3.92 1.59
CA ASN A 111 -7.46 5.18 1.42
C ASN A 111 -7.76 5.91 2.75
N ASP A 112 -7.69 5.22 3.88
CA ASP A 112 -7.86 5.78 5.22
C ASP A 112 -6.52 6.16 5.90
N THR A 113 -5.54 6.53 5.08
CA THR A 113 -4.24 7.04 5.54
C THR A 113 -4.06 8.52 5.19
N LEU A 114 -3.12 9.16 5.86
CA LEU A 114 -2.72 10.56 5.64
C LEU A 114 -1.21 10.68 5.73
N ILE A 115 -0.65 11.62 4.98
CA ILE A 115 0.71 12.11 5.20
C ILE A 115 0.66 13.56 5.72
N LYS A 116 1.65 13.97 6.50
CA LYS A 116 1.82 15.35 7.01
C LYS A 116 3.18 15.94 6.63
N GLU A 117 4.01 15.12 6.00
CA GLU A 117 5.35 15.42 5.51
C GLU A 117 5.65 14.55 4.27
N PRO A 118 6.61 14.91 3.41
CA PRO A 118 6.97 14.12 2.24
C PRO A 118 7.42 12.71 2.63
N VAL A 119 6.95 11.70 1.91
CA VAL A 119 7.26 10.29 2.18
C VAL A 119 7.99 9.60 1.02
N LEU A 120 7.70 9.99 -0.22
CA LEU A 120 8.14 9.25 -1.40
C LEU A 120 9.66 9.28 -1.58
N ASP A 121 10.29 10.43 -1.33
CA ASP A 121 11.74 10.57 -1.51
C ASP A 121 12.54 9.66 -0.54
N ALA A 122 12.08 9.49 0.70
CA ALA A 122 12.70 8.59 1.66
C ALA A 122 12.54 7.12 1.25
N LEU A 123 11.34 6.73 0.80
CA LEU A 123 11.06 5.37 0.34
C LEU A 123 11.86 5.02 -0.92
N VAL A 124 11.88 5.91 -1.92
CA VAL A 124 12.65 5.71 -3.16
C VAL A 124 14.14 5.59 -2.85
N ARG A 125 14.70 6.49 -2.04
CA ARG A 125 16.12 6.38 -1.64
C ARG A 125 16.43 5.07 -0.96
N ARG A 126 15.53 4.52 -0.11
CA ARG A 126 15.71 3.20 0.49
C ARG A 126 15.80 2.11 -0.56
N MET A 127 14.93 2.15 -1.56
CA MET A 127 14.93 1.19 -2.65
C MET A 127 16.19 1.29 -3.51
N GLU A 128 16.66 2.51 -3.79
CA GLU A 128 17.83 2.79 -4.63
C GLU A 128 19.18 2.49 -3.94
N CYS A 129 19.23 2.31 -2.61
CA CYS A 129 20.47 1.93 -1.92
C CYS A 129 21.03 0.57 -2.38
N ASP A 130 20.17 -0.36 -2.78
CA ASP A 130 20.55 -1.65 -3.37
C ASP A 130 19.38 -2.14 -4.26
N PRO A 131 19.21 -1.57 -5.45
CA PRO A 131 18.01 -1.78 -6.26
C PRO A 131 17.86 -3.22 -6.77
N GLN A 132 18.94 -4.01 -6.79
CA GLN A 132 18.89 -5.42 -7.17
C GLN A 132 18.39 -6.32 -6.04
N ARG A 133 18.48 -5.87 -4.79
CA ARG A 133 18.11 -6.66 -3.61
C ARG A 133 16.93 -6.08 -2.83
N ASN A 134 16.71 -4.78 -2.88
CA ASN A 134 15.62 -4.14 -2.17
C ASN A 134 14.33 -4.26 -3.00
N GLY A 135 13.47 -5.22 -2.65
CA GLY A 135 12.21 -5.47 -3.36
C GLY A 135 11.04 -4.68 -2.84
N GLY A 136 11.06 -4.29 -1.56
CA GLY A 136 9.97 -3.54 -0.97
C GLY A 136 10.35 -2.81 0.31
N VAL A 137 9.58 -1.77 0.62
CA VAL A 137 9.75 -0.95 1.83
C VAL A 137 8.39 -0.49 2.36
N SER A 138 8.22 -0.50 3.68
CA SER A 138 7.10 0.13 4.36
C SER A 138 7.57 1.30 5.22
N PRO A 139 6.81 2.42 5.25
CA PRO A 139 7.08 3.55 6.13
C PRO A 139 6.79 3.20 7.59
N MET A 140 7.16 4.08 8.51
CA MET A 140 6.63 4.11 9.86
C MET A 140 5.13 4.39 9.81
N LEU A 141 4.33 3.57 10.49
CA LEU A 141 2.90 3.85 10.64
C LEU A 141 2.57 4.31 12.05
N LYS A 142 1.79 5.37 12.12
CA LYS A 142 1.25 5.92 13.36
C LYS A 142 -0.26 5.93 13.31
N PHE A 143 -0.90 5.89 14.48
CA PHE A 143 -2.35 6.10 14.55
C PHE A 143 -2.69 7.57 14.27
N ALA A 144 -3.59 7.82 13.33
CA ALA A 144 -3.99 9.19 12.98
C ALA A 144 -4.65 9.92 14.17
N ALA A 145 -5.41 9.19 15.00
CA ALA A 145 -6.05 9.70 16.20
C ALA A 145 -5.06 9.95 17.36
N CYS A 146 -3.90 9.28 17.36
CA CYS A 146 -2.86 9.39 18.39
C CYS A 146 -1.49 9.44 17.72
N PRO A 147 -1.05 10.58 17.15
CA PRO A 147 0.13 10.68 16.29
C PRO A 147 1.47 10.32 16.96
N ASP A 148 1.50 10.27 18.28
CA ASP A 148 2.68 9.85 19.04
C ASP A 148 2.74 8.34 19.29
N ILE A 149 1.69 7.61 18.92
CA ILE A 149 1.60 6.16 19.11
C ILE A 149 1.82 5.43 17.79
N LEU A 150 2.74 4.46 17.82
CA LEU A 150 3.08 3.66 16.67
C LEU A 150 2.04 2.55 16.42
N GLN A 151 1.73 2.34 15.17
CA GLN A 151 1.03 1.15 14.68
C GLN A 151 2.04 0.11 14.17
N TYR A 152 3.15 0.58 13.53
CA TYR A 152 4.12 -0.29 12.90
C TYR A 152 5.50 0.38 12.79
N ALA A 153 6.51 -0.39 13.17
CA ALA A 153 7.93 -0.10 12.99
C ALA A 153 8.71 -1.35 12.54
N GLY A 154 8.10 -2.15 11.65
CA GLY A 154 8.59 -3.46 11.21
C GLY A 154 7.77 -4.63 11.76
N PHE A 155 7.96 -5.81 11.19
CA PHE A 155 7.38 -7.07 11.66
C PHE A 155 8.45 -8.05 12.08
N THR A 156 8.19 -8.81 13.15
CA THR A 156 8.97 -9.98 13.50
C THR A 156 8.78 -11.10 12.46
N PRO A 157 9.72 -12.05 12.35
CA PRO A 157 9.49 -13.26 11.55
C PRO A 157 8.18 -13.95 11.91
N LEU A 158 7.54 -14.55 10.91
CA LEU A 158 6.34 -15.34 11.13
C LEU A 158 6.67 -16.61 11.93
N SER A 159 5.91 -16.89 12.98
CA SER A 159 6.03 -18.14 13.72
C SER A 159 5.64 -19.32 12.82
N SER A 160 6.52 -20.31 12.69
CA SER A 160 6.22 -21.54 11.93
C SER A 160 5.08 -22.36 12.52
N LEU A 161 4.83 -22.24 13.84
CA LEU A 161 3.79 -22.98 14.53
C LEU A 161 2.42 -22.30 14.46
N THR A 162 2.36 -20.98 14.70
CA THR A 162 1.09 -20.25 14.82
C THR A 162 0.75 -19.44 13.58
N LEU A 163 1.70 -19.25 12.66
CA LEU A 163 1.62 -18.39 11.48
C LEU A 163 1.20 -16.95 11.84
N ARG A 164 1.65 -16.49 12.98
CA ARG A 164 1.47 -15.11 13.46
C ARG A 164 2.82 -14.43 13.57
N ASN A 165 2.86 -13.16 13.29
CA ASN A 165 3.95 -12.24 13.56
C ASN A 165 3.47 -11.14 14.52
N ALA A 166 4.39 -10.34 15.01
CA ALA A 166 4.09 -9.17 15.81
C ALA A 166 4.56 -7.90 15.09
N SER A 167 3.73 -6.88 15.09
CA SER A 167 4.14 -5.55 14.69
C SER A 167 5.04 -4.95 15.78
N ILE A 168 6.27 -4.65 15.41
CA ILE A 168 7.24 -3.97 16.27
C ILE A 168 6.73 -2.56 16.55
N GLY A 169 6.78 -2.12 17.81
CA GLY A 169 6.32 -0.79 18.21
C GLY A 169 4.81 -0.63 18.34
N PHE A 170 4.01 -1.66 18.07
CA PHE A 170 2.54 -1.56 18.14
C PHE A 170 2.07 -1.08 19.51
N MET A 171 1.22 -0.02 19.52
CA MET A 171 0.69 0.66 20.71
C MET A 171 1.79 1.25 21.64
N GLN A 172 2.99 1.47 21.14
CA GLN A 172 4.07 2.11 21.89
C GLN A 172 4.27 3.55 21.43
N GLN A 173 4.75 4.38 22.35
CA GLN A 173 5.11 5.75 22.05
C GLN A 173 6.33 5.78 21.11
N ASP A 174 6.27 6.66 20.11
CA ASP A 174 7.39 6.91 19.21
C ASP A 174 8.62 7.37 19.97
N GLY A 175 9.79 6.91 19.54
CA GLY A 175 11.04 7.23 20.21
C GLY A 175 12.28 6.81 19.42
N PRO A 176 13.48 7.19 19.89
CA PRO A 176 14.74 6.99 19.15
C PRO A 176 15.00 5.57 18.67
N ARG A 177 14.58 4.57 19.44
CA ARG A 177 14.78 3.14 19.11
C ARG A 177 14.08 2.70 17.82
N PHE A 178 13.08 3.46 17.36
CA PHE A 178 12.33 3.15 16.14
C PHE A 178 12.79 3.99 14.93
N ARG A 179 13.82 4.82 15.09
CA ARG A 179 14.30 5.75 14.05
C ARG A 179 15.41 5.19 13.17
N THR A 180 15.79 3.92 13.36
CA THR A 180 16.81 3.28 12.52
C THR A 180 16.13 2.40 11.47
N PRO A 181 16.42 2.61 10.18
CA PRO A 181 15.94 1.71 9.13
C PRO A 181 16.46 0.29 9.35
N CYS A 182 15.62 -0.70 9.13
CA CYS A 182 16.01 -2.11 9.29
C CYS A 182 15.25 -3.04 8.33
N GLU A 183 15.79 -4.22 8.11
CA GLU A 183 15.06 -5.27 7.41
C GLU A 183 13.83 -5.71 8.23
N THR A 184 12.73 -5.99 7.55
CA THR A 184 11.49 -6.49 8.12
C THR A 184 11.10 -7.83 7.53
N ALA A 185 10.41 -8.65 8.29
CA ALA A 185 9.97 -9.95 7.81
C ALA A 185 8.85 -9.85 6.75
N SER A 186 8.03 -8.80 6.82
CA SER A 186 6.96 -8.52 5.86
C SER A 186 6.69 -7.02 5.76
N LEU A 187 6.09 -6.62 4.67
CA LEU A 187 5.56 -5.27 4.48
C LEU A 187 4.21 -5.11 5.18
N HIS A 188 3.81 -3.87 5.42
CA HIS A 188 2.51 -3.57 6.04
C HIS A 188 1.48 -3.18 5.00
N GLY A 189 0.32 -3.85 4.98
CA GLY A 189 -0.72 -3.65 3.99
C GLY A 189 -1.30 -2.24 3.91
N ALA A 190 -1.22 -1.44 5.01
CA ALA A 190 -1.70 -0.07 4.98
C ALA A 190 -0.79 0.89 4.18
N ALA A 191 0.52 0.60 4.06
CA ALA A 191 1.44 1.37 3.22
C ALA A 191 2.69 0.54 2.89
N MET A 192 2.90 0.25 1.62
CA MET A 192 4.07 -0.49 1.14
C MET A 192 4.45 -0.09 -0.28
N MET A 193 5.73 0.17 -0.50
CA MET A 193 6.27 0.40 -1.83
C MET A 193 7.03 -0.85 -2.30
N VAL A 194 6.84 -1.24 -3.56
CA VAL A 194 7.52 -2.37 -4.20
C VAL A 194 8.09 -1.90 -5.53
N SER A 195 9.30 -2.35 -5.89
CA SER A 195 9.85 -2.06 -7.21
C SER A 195 9.13 -2.85 -8.30
N ARG A 196 9.02 -2.26 -9.49
CA ARG A 196 8.42 -2.94 -10.64
C ARG A 196 9.17 -4.22 -11.00
N GLN A 197 10.50 -4.23 -10.86
CA GLN A 197 11.31 -5.42 -11.09
C GLN A 197 10.95 -6.54 -10.10
N ALA A 198 10.88 -6.23 -8.81
CA ALA A 198 10.51 -7.23 -7.79
C ALA A 198 9.08 -7.78 -8.00
N LEU A 199 8.15 -6.91 -8.45
CA LEU A 199 6.82 -7.35 -8.86
C LEU A 199 6.86 -8.32 -10.06
N GLN A 200 7.67 -8.03 -11.08
CA GLN A 200 7.79 -8.90 -12.25
C GLN A 200 8.34 -10.28 -11.88
N ASP A 201 9.29 -10.33 -10.96
CA ASP A 201 9.94 -11.57 -10.55
C ASP A 201 9.07 -12.39 -9.56
N ALA A 202 8.36 -11.73 -8.65
CA ALA A 202 7.55 -12.41 -7.63
C ALA A 202 6.08 -12.58 -8.04
N GLY A 203 5.62 -11.86 -9.06
CA GLY A 203 4.22 -11.78 -9.45
C GLY A 203 3.38 -10.81 -8.60
N PRO A 204 2.12 -10.57 -8.99
CA PRO A 204 1.19 -9.70 -8.28
C PRO A 204 0.68 -10.33 -6.98
N MET A 205 -0.08 -9.57 -6.18
CA MET A 205 -0.73 -10.09 -4.98
C MET A 205 -1.68 -11.23 -5.31
N THR A 206 -1.67 -12.28 -4.49
CA THR A 206 -2.58 -13.42 -4.67
C THR A 206 -4.00 -13.09 -4.23
N GLU A 207 -4.97 -13.21 -5.14
CA GLU A 207 -6.38 -12.82 -4.89
C GLU A 207 -7.21 -13.85 -4.12
N ILE A 208 -6.63 -15.00 -3.74
CA ILE A 208 -7.39 -16.07 -3.06
C ILE A 208 -7.82 -15.71 -1.64
N TYR A 209 -7.19 -14.71 -1.02
CA TYR A 209 -7.43 -14.36 0.37
C TYR A 209 -8.73 -13.59 0.56
N PHE A 210 -9.04 -12.65 -0.31
CA PHE A 210 -10.08 -11.64 -0.23
C PHE A 210 -9.78 -10.55 0.81
N LEU A 211 -9.39 -10.93 2.04
CA LEU A 211 -9.04 -10.02 3.13
C LEU A 211 -8.11 -10.71 4.13
N PHE A 212 -7.04 -10.04 4.53
CA PHE A 212 -5.94 -10.47 5.41
C PHE A 212 -4.99 -11.50 4.81
N TYR A 213 -3.72 -11.42 5.16
CA TYR A 213 -2.60 -12.25 4.72
C TYR A 213 -2.12 -12.01 3.29
N GLU A 214 -2.75 -11.16 2.51
CA GLU A 214 -2.32 -10.83 1.15
C GLU A 214 -0.90 -10.27 1.17
N GLU A 215 -0.65 -9.29 2.04
CA GLU A 215 0.65 -8.65 2.20
C GLU A 215 1.70 -9.59 2.78
N LEU A 216 1.29 -10.50 3.68
CA LEU A 216 2.17 -11.52 4.23
C LEU A 216 2.59 -12.55 3.17
N ASP A 217 1.62 -13.03 2.38
CA ASP A 217 1.89 -13.97 1.28
C ASP A 217 2.77 -13.31 0.22
N TRP A 218 2.45 -12.07 -0.16
CA TRP A 218 3.23 -11.34 -1.15
C TRP A 218 4.65 -11.05 -0.66
N SER A 219 4.82 -10.67 0.59
CA SER A 219 6.12 -10.53 1.25
C SER A 219 6.92 -11.83 1.22
N ALA A 220 6.26 -12.98 1.42
CA ALA A 220 6.92 -14.29 1.31
C ALA A 220 7.36 -14.59 -0.13
N GLN A 221 6.55 -14.23 -1.15
CA GLN A 221 6.91 -14.41 -2.56
C GLN A 221 8.10 -13.50 -2.94
N LEU A 222 8.08 -12.23 -2.55
CA LEU A 222 9.20 -11.31 -2.78
C LEU A 222 10.50 -11.84 -2.17
N ARG A 223 10.45 -12.35 -0.95
CA ARG A 223 11.62 -12.95 -0.30
C ARG A 223 12.07 -14.26 -0.96
N LYS A 224 11.16 -15.10 -1.44
CA LYS A 224 11.48 -16.30 -2.24
C LYS A 224 12.16 -15.94 -3.56
N ALA A 225 11.81 -14.82 -4.17
CA ALA A 225 12.48 -14.27 -5.34
C ALA A 225 13.85 -13.63 -5.04
N GLY A 226 14.31 -13.65 -3.77
CA GLY A 226 15.63 -13.19 -3.36
C GLY A 226 15.68 -11.75 -2.86
N TYR A 227 14.55 -11.08 -2.75
CA TYR A 227 14.49 -9.68 -2.34
C TYR A 227 14.46 -9.50 -0.82
N ARG A 228 15.04 -8.35 -0.38
CA ARG A 228 14.94 -7.84 1.00
C ARG A 228 13.77 -6.89 1.12
N LEU A 229 13.16 -6.89 2.29
CA LEU A 229 12.06 -6.00 2.64
C LEU A 229 12.49 -5.08 3.78
N TRP A 230 12.14 -3.81 3.69
CA TRP A 230 12.64 -2.78 4.59
C TRP A 230 11.53 -2.05 5.34
N TYR A 231 11.88 -1.61 6.53
CA TYR A 231 11.20 -0.56 7.30
C TYR A 231 11.99 0.74 7.19
N GLU A 232 11.33 1.84 6.79
CA GLU A 232 11.97 3.16 6.63
C GLU A 232 11.28 4.20 7.51
N PRO A 233 11.88 4.56 8.66
CA PRO A 233 11.29 5.50 9.61
C PRO A 233 11.34 6.98 9.19
N ALA A 234 12.10 7.33 8.17
CA ALA A 234 12.13 8.69 7.63
C ALA A 234 10.87 9.03 6.82
N ALA A 235 10.10 8.01 6.41
CA ALA A 235 8.77 8.17 5.85
C ALA A 235 7.73 7.83 6.92
N ILE A 236 6.79 8.75 7.18
CA ILE A 236 5.76 8.57 8.22
C ILE A 236 4.37 8.66 7.58
N VAL A 237 3.55 7.64 7.77
CA VAL A 237 2.15 7.59 7.33
C VAL A 237 1.25 7.45 8.55
N TYR A 238 0.18 8.23 8.57
CA TYR A 238 -0.82 8.23 9.64
C TYR A 238 -2.05 7.44 9.19
N HIS A 239 -2.39 6.36 9.88
CA HIS A 239 -3.47 5.45 9.52
C HIS A 239 -4.65 5.64 10.48
N LYS A 240 -5.84 5.86 9.92
CA LYS A 240 -7.06 6.05 10.72
C LYS A 240 -7.58 4.75 11.32
N GLU A 241 -7.13 3.60 10.77
CA GLU A 241 -7.58 2.25 11.14
C GLU A 241 -9.11 2.14 10.99
N SER A 242 -9.59 2.30 9.74
CA SER A 242 -11.00 2.38 9.47
C SER A 242 -11.77 1.10 9.84
N MET A 243 -13.04 1.27 9.99
CA MET A 243 -14.02 0.40 10.64
C MET A 243 -14.49 -0.78 9.79
N THR A 244 -13.93 -1.01 8.60
CA THR A 244 -14.41 -2.05 7.67
C THR A 244 -14.32 -3.46 8.28
N ALA A 245 -13.34 -3.68 9.15
CA ALA A 245 -13.15 -4.98 9.83
C ALA A 245 -12.90 -4.79 11.33
N LYS A 246 -13.95 -4.41 12.08
CA LYS A 246 -13.87 -4.21 13.54
C LYS A 246 -13.22 -5.41 14.23
N ARG A 247 -12.29 -5.16 15.16
CA ARG A 247 -11.67 -6.19 16.00
C ARG A 247 -12.77 -6.99 16.73
N GLY A 248 -12.68 -8.31 16.66
CA GLY A 248 -13.63 -9.23 17.29
C GLY A 248 -14.94 -9.41 16.51
N SER A 249 -15.10 -8.83 15.32
CA SER A 249 -16.28 -9.11 14.50
C SER A 249 -16.21 -10.54 13.92
N PRO A 250 -17.35 -11.26 13.81
CA PRO A 250 -17.40 -12.60 13.22
C PRO A 250 -16.80 -12.66 11.81
N MET A 251 -17.04 -11.64 11.01
CA MET A 251 -16.48 -11.52 9.65
C MET A 251 -14.94 -11.46 9.68
N ARG A 252 -14.36 -10.65 10.56
CA ARG A 252 -12.90 -10.53 10.71
C ARG A 252 -12.28 -11.86 11.13
N GLU A 253 -12.85 -12.52 12.12
CA GLU A 253 -12.32 -13.80 12.63
C GLU A 253 -12.45 -14.92 11.59
N PHE A 254 -13.52 -14.92 10.79
CA PHE A 254 -13.70 -15.85 9.66
C PHE A 254 -12.58 -15.66 8.63
N TYR A 255 -12.38 -14.43 8.12
CA TYR A 255 -11.37 -14.18 7.09
C TYR A 255 -9.95 -14.41 7.62
N LEU A 256 -9.62 -14.01 8.84
CA LEU A 256 -8.32 -14.28 9.44
C LEU A 256 -8.03 -15.78 9.57
N SER A 257 -9.01 -16.57 10.00
CA SER A 257 -8.84 -18.01 10.16
C SER A 257 -8.68 -18.69 8.81
N ARG A 258 -9.54 -18.33 7.83
CA ARG A 258 -9.46 -18.80 6.46
C ARG A 258 -8.12 -18.46 5.82
N ALA A 259 -7.69 -17.21 5.93
CA ALA A 259 -6.46 -16.71 5.36
C ALA A 259 -5.23 -17.45 5.92
N ARG A 260 -5.20 -17.72 7.22
CA ARG A 260 -4.12 -18.49 7.85
C ARG A 260 -4.00 -19.91 7.29
N VAL A 261 -5.12 -20.59 7.07
CA VAL A 261 -5.12 -21.92 6.46
C VAL A 261 -4.62 -21.87 5.01
N LEU A 262 -5.07 -20.87 4.24
CA LEU A 262 -4.62 -20.68 2.85
C LEU A 262 -3.11 -20.38 2.79
N PHE A 263 -2.63 -19.52 3.68
CA PHE A 263 -1.20 -19.19 3.77
C PHE A 263 -0.35 -20.44 4.09
N ALA A 264 -0.79 -21.26 5.06
CA ALA A 264 -0.12 -22.51 5.41
C ALA A 264 0.01 -23.43 4.19
N ARG A 265 -1.08 -23.64 3.47
CA ARG A 265 -1.11 -24.49 2.28
C ARG A 265 -0.18 -24.00 1.17
N ARG A 266 -0.05 -22.69 0.99
CA ARG A 266 0.79 -22.12 -0.06
C ARG A 266 2.27 -22.05 0.29
N ASN A 267 2.59 -21.80 1.56
CA ASN A 267 3.93 -21.39 1.95
C ASN A 267 4.67 -22.40 2.82
N LEU A 268 3.99 -23.39 3.40
CA LEU A 268 4.60 -24.40 4.27
C LEU A 268 4.69 -25.80 3.62
N GLN A 269 4.27 -25.97 2.40
CA GLN A 269 4.50 -27.23 1.66
C GLN A 269 5.94 -27.18 1.11
N GLY A 270 6.86 -27.78 1.86
CA GLY A 270 8.24 -28.06 1.52
C GLY A 270 8.54 -29.51 1.77
#